data_e598b6264d688176ec6522f80e30bd4b
#
_entry.id   e598b6264d688176ec6522f80e30bd4b
#
_cell.length_a   1.000
_cell.length_b   1.000
_cell.length_c   1.000
_cell.angle_alpha   90.00
_cell.angle_beta   90.00
_cell.angle_gamma   90.00
#
_symmetry.space_group_name_H-M   'P 1'
#
loop_
_entity.id
_entity.type
_entity.pdbx_description
1 polymer ?
#
loop_
_entity_poly.entity_id
_entity_poly.type
_entity_poly.pdbx_seq_one_letter_code
_entity_poly.pdbx_strand_id
1 'polypeptide(L)'
;MIRNIVFDLGGVLIHLNRGECVRRFKAIGVAHIEEMLDPYLQKGLFLDLESGRKSEEEFRAELSRHIGKELTYQEVYDALLGFLEEISAEKFDYIDSLCPDYRLFLLSNTNPYVLDLAMSPCFLPSGRTLDSFFDKVYASCRMGKCKPNEDIFLEMIADSGMNPEETLFIDDGPANVATAERLGFHTYCPDNGENWIPTITRLLHEQK
;
A
#
# COMPACT_ATOMS: atom_id res chain seq x y z
N MET A 1 -17.71 -16.05 10.64
CA MET A 1 -17.97 -14.67 11.11
C MET A 1 -16.66 -13.89 11.05
N ILE A 2 -16.63 -12.77 10.32
CA ILE A 2 -15.44 -11.92 10.21
C ILE A 2 -15.18 -11.21 11.55
N ARG A 3 -13.93 -11.18 11.97
CA ARG A 3 -13.42 -10.51 13.18
C ARG A 3 -12.28 -9.53 12.87
N ASN A 4 -11.58 -9.78 11.76
CA ASN A 4 -10.45 -8.97 11.36
C ASN A 4 -10.66 -8.46 9.93
N ILE A 5 -10.19 -7.25 9.64
CA ILE A 5 -10.16 -6.71 8.28
C ILE A 5 -8.75 -6.21 8.00
N VAL A 6 -8.22 -6.62 6.86
CA VAL A 6 -6.90 -6.19 6.37
C VAL A 6 -7.10 -5.39 5.10
N PHE A 7 -6.65 -4.15 5.08
CA PHE A 7 -6.71 -3.26 3.92
C PHE A 7 -5.35 -3.13 3.25
N ASP A 8 -5.31 -3.07 1.93
CA ASP A 8 -4.18 -2.44 1.24
C ASP A 8 -4.29 -0.92 1.31
N LEU A 9 -3.19 -0.22 1.00
CA LEU A 9 -3.13 1.24 0.97
C LEU A 9 -3.40 1.77 -0.43
N GLY A 10 -2.54 1.43 -1.39
CA GLY A 10 -2.63 1.88 -2.77
C GLY A 10 -3.78 1.21 -3.51
N GLY A 11 -4.51 1.93 -4.36
CA GLY A 11 -5.68 1.41 -5.06
C GLY A 11 -6.93 1.23 -4.20
N VAL A 12 -6.75 0.95 -2.90
CA VAL A 12 -7.86 0.73 -1.94
C VAL A 12 -8.20 2.00 -1.16
N LEU A 13 -7.27 2.52 -0.38
CA LEU A 13 -7.47 3.74 0.45
C LEU A 13 -7.03 5.00 -0.27
N ILE A 14 -6.04 4.87 -1.14
CA ILE A 14 -5.49 5.94 -1.96
C ILE A 14 -5.76 5.61 -3.43
N HIS A 15 -6.39 6.53 -4.17
CA HIS A 15 -6.47 6.42 -5.62
C HIS A 15 -5.08 6.67 -6.22
N LEU A 16 -4.58 5.73 -7.01
CA LEU A 16 -3.25 5.78 -7.59
C LEU A 16 -3.24 6.31 -9.01
N ASN A 17 -2.35 7.25 -9.31
CA ASN A 17 -2.09 7.78 -10.63
C ASN A 17 -0.67 7.46 -11.11
N ARG A 18 -0.49 6.27 -11.70
CA ARG A 18 0.81 5.88 -12.28
C ARG A 18 1.29 6.86 -13.36
N GLY A 19 0.37 7.41 -14.15
CA GLY A 19 0.71 8.34 -15.23
C GLY A 19 1.38 9.62 -14.73
N GLU A 20 0.89 10.18 -13.64
CA GLU A 20 1.48 11.38 -13.02
C GLU A 20 2.85 11.06 -12.40
N CYS A 21 3.01 9.93 -11.73
CA CYS A 21 4.32 9.49 -11.24
C CYS A 21 5.33 9.36 -12.38
N VAL A 22 4.98 8.68 -13.46
CA VAL A 22 5.80 8.56 -14.67
C VAL A 22 6.17 9.92 -15.22
N ARG A 23 5.20 10.83 -15.33
CA ARG A 23 5.42 12.21 -15.83
C ARG A 23 6.45 12.95 -14.97
N ARG A 24 6.32 12.85 -13.64
CA ARG A 24 7.24 13.52 -12.69
C ARG A 24 8.65 12.95 -12.77
N PHE A 25 8.80 11.63 -12.82
CA PHE A 25 10.13 11.01 -13.00
C PHE A 25 10.78 11.37 -14.33
N LYS A 26 10.01 11.43 -15.42
CA LYS A 26 10.54 11.93 -16.72
C LYS A 26 11.01 13.39 -16.63
N ALA A 27 10.29 14.23 -15.91
CA ALA A 27 10.65 15.63 -15.72
C ALA A 27 11.99 15.83 -14.99
N ILE A 28 12.37 14.90 -14.11
CA ILE A 28 13.68 14.94 -13.42
C ILE A 28 14.78 14.18 -14.18
N GLY A 29 14.46 13.61 -15.35
CA GLY A 29 15.45 12.99 -16.27
C GLY A 29 15.43 11.47 -16.33
N VAL A 30 14.49 10.78 -15.65
CA VAL A 30 14.38 9.31 -15.70
C VAL A 30 13.55 8.90 -16.92
N ALA A 31 14.17 8.85 -18.11
CA ALA A 31 13.48 8.69 -19.40
C ALA A 31 12.74 7.34 -19.54
N HIS A 32 13.31 6.24 -19.01
CA HIS A 32 12.78 4.89 -19.17
C HIS A 32 12.02 4.40 -17.93
N ILE A 33 11.45 5.31 -17.15
CA ILE A 33 10.76 5.00 -15.90
C ILE A 33 9.58 4.02 -16.07
N GLU A 34 8.90 4.03 -17.23
CA GLU A 34 7.76 3.15 -17.51
C GLU A 34 8.13 1.66 -17.50
N GLU A 35 9.39 1.35 -17.87
CA GLU A 35 9.91 -0.02 -17.86
C GLU A 35 10.24 -0.51 -16.44
N MET A 36 10.42 0.44 -15.50
CA MET A 36 10.79 0.19 -14.11
C MET A 36 9.57 0.14 -13.18
N LEU A 37 8.46 0.77 -13.57
CA LEU A 37 7.23 0.87 -12.79
C LEU A 37 6.15 -0.07 -13.36
N ASP A 38 5.94 -1.20 -12.68
CA ASP A 38 4.80 -2.09 -12.94
C ASP A 38 3.59 -1.64 -12.09
N PRO A 39 2.34 -1.77 -12.58
CA PRO A 39 1.15 -1.38 -11.82
C PRO A 39 0.98 -2.15 -10.50
N TYR A 40 1.39 -3.42 -10.46
CA TYR A 40 1.12 -4.31 -9.32
C TYR A 40 2.37 -4.92 -8.70
N LEU A 41 3.42 -5.15 -9.50
CA LEU A 41 4.63 -5.79 -9.04
C LEU A 41 5.86 -5.05 -9.59
N GLN A 42 6.45 -4.23 -8.76
CA GLN A 42 7.68 -3.52 -9.10
C GLN A 42 8.82 -4.46 -9.44
N LYS A 43 9.77 -3.99 -10.25
CA LYS A 43 10.95 -4.74 -10.68
C LYS A 43 12.22 -3.92 -10.45
N GLY A 44 13.36 -4.62 -10.34
CA GLY A 44 14.66 -3.98 -10.22
C GLY A 44 14.72 -3.02 -9.04
N LEU A 45 15.20 -1.81 -9.30
CA LEU A 45 15.49 -0.81 -8.28
C LEU A 45 14.27 -0.40 -7.43
N PHE A 46 13.08 -0.30 -8.03
CA PHE A 46 11.85 0.03 -7.30
C PHE A 46 11.40 -1.11 -6.39
N LEU A 47 11.51 -2.37 -6.84
CA LEU A 47 11.25 -3.52 -5.99
C LEU A 47 12.26 -3.60 -4.82
N ASP A 48 13.52 -3.24 -5.06
CA ASP A 48 14.53 -3.20 -4.02
C ASP A 48 14.19 -2.18 -2.93
N LEU A 49 13.64 -1.03 -3.31
CA LEU A 49 13.15 -0.02 -2.38
C LEU A 49 11.91 -0.49 -1.61
N GLU A 50 10.90 -1.02 -2.30
CA GLU A 50 9.66 -1.51 -1.69
C GLU A 50 9.86 -2.75 -0.81
N SER A 51 10.86 -3.58 -1.11
CA SER A 51 11.22 -4.72 -0.28
C SER A 51 12.25 -4.41 0.80
N GLY A 52 12.62 -3.13 1.00
CA GLY A 52 13.59 -2.72 2.00
C GLY A 52 15.03 -3.22 1.76
N ARG A 53 15.32 -3.78 0.56
CA ARG A 53 16.69 -4.20 0.18
C ARG A 53 17.61 -3.03 -0.10
N LYS A 54 17.04 -1.86 -0.38
CA LYS A 54 17.75 -0.59 -0.52
C LYS A 54 17.10 0.47 0.35
N SER A 55 17.97 1.28 0.97
CA SER A 55 17.56 2.52 1.63
C SER A 55 17.17 3.59 0.59
N GLU A 56 16.50 4.64 1.03
CA GLU A 56 16.19 5.82 0.18
C GLU A 56 17.44 6.44 -0.42
N GLU A 57 18.54 6.50 0.34
CA GLU A 57 19.81 7.05 -0.11
C GLU A 57 20.44 6.17 -1.21
N GLU A 58 20.47 4.85 -1.02
CA GLU A 58 20.99 3.89 -2.00
C GLU A 58 20.15 3.90 -3.27
N PHE A 59 18.83 3.93 -3.14
CA PHE A 59 17.90 4.05 -4.26
C PHE A 59 18.18 5.33 -5.08
N ARG A 60 18.22 6.49 -4.41
CA ARG A 60 18.48 7.77 -5.03
C ARG A 60 19.85 7.83 -5.70
N ALA A 61 20.89 7.33 -5.03
CA ALA A 61 22.26 7.30 -5.58
C ALA A 61 22.34 6.41 -6.83
N GLU A 62 21.64 5.27 -6.85
CA GLU A 62 21.62 4.39 -8.01
C GLU A 62 20.81 4.98 -9.17
N LEU A 63 19.66 5.59 -8.88
CA LEU A 63 18.86 6.29 -9.88
C LEU A 63 19.64 7.46 -10.49
N SER A 64 20.35 8.23 -9.65
CA SER A 64 21.24 9.33 -10.10
C SER A 64 22.34 8.84 -11.04
N ARG A 65 22.98 7.71 -10.72
CA ARG A 65 24.00 7.09 -11.58
C ARG A 65 23.42 6.65 -12.94
N HIS A 66 22.19 6.11 -12.92
CA HIS A 66 21.50 5.66 -14.14
C HIS A 66 21.26 6.77 -15.13
N ILE A 67 20.93 7.98 -14.63
CA ILE A 67 20.61 9.14 -15.48
C ILE A 67 21.81 10.09 -15.70
N GLY A 68 22.94 9.84 -15.01
CA GLY A 68 24.13 10.71 -15.10
C GLY A 68 23.94 12.11 -14.49
N LYS A 69 22.96 12.28 -13.58
CA LYS A 69 22.63 13.52 -12.88
C LYS A 69 22.38 13.22 -11.40
N GLU A 70 22.91 14.03 -10.51
CA GLU A 70 22.58 13.93 -9.09
C GLU A 70 21.13 14.35 -8.84
N LEU A 71 20.36 13.48 -8.17
CA LEU A 71 19.00 13.74 -7.75
C LEU A 71 18.97 14.06 -6.26
N THR A 72 18.23 15.10 -5.90
CA THR A 72 17.95 15.44 -4.51
C THR A 72 16.88 14.50 -3.92
N TYR A 73 16.81 14.42 -2.59
CA TYR A 73 15.73 13.73 -1.89
C TYR A 73 14.36 14.26 -2.34
N GLN A 74 14.21 15.59 -2.41
CA GLN A 74 12.94 16.23 -2.74
C GLN A 74 12.49 15.92 -4.17
N GLU A 75 13.40 15.88 -5.16
CA GLU A 75 13.05 15.51 -6.53
C GLU A 75 12.47 14.09 -6.62
N VAL A 76 13.06 13.14 -5.89
CA VAL A 76 12.58 11.74 -5.87
C VAL A 76 11.28 11.62 -5.07
N TYR A 77 11.20 12.27 -3.91
CA TYR A 77 10.00 12.33 -3.08
C TYR A 77 8.81 12.88 -3.86
N ASP A 78 8.94 14.05 -4.49
CA ASP A 78 7.87 14.67 -5.27
C ASP A 78 7.46 13.79 -6.46
N ALA A 79 8.41 13.09 -7.09
CA ALA A 79 8.11 12.19 -8.19
C ALA A 79 7.32 10.96 -7.73
N LEU A 80 7.70 10.33 -6.61
CA LEU A 80 6.98 9.20 -6.01
C LEU A 80 5.59 9.59 -5.52
N LEU A 81 5.44 10.78 -4.93
CA LEU A 81 4.12 11.28 -4.54
C LEU A 81 3.19 11.55 -5.73
N GLY A 82 3.70 11.52 -6.96
CA GLY A 82 2.87 11.50 -8.16
C GLY A 82 1.94 10.30 -8.26
N PHE A 83 2.22 9.21 -7.54
CA PHE A 83 1.28 8.09 -7.43
C PHE A 83 -0.01 8.45 -6.69
N LEU A 84 0.05 9.39 -5.75
CA LEU A 84 -1.07 9.70 -4.86
C LEU A 84 -1.98 10.74 -5.54
N GLU A 85 -3.10 10.29 -6.12
CA GLU A 85 -4.07 11.18 -6.76
C GLU A 85 -5.07 11.72 -5.73
N GLU A 86 -5.68 10.83 -4.97
CA GLU A 86 -6.68 11.18 -3.95
C GLU A 86 -6.54 10.29 -2.73
N ILE A 87 -6.53 10.91 -1.55
CA ILE A 87 -6.63 10.24 -0.26
C ILE A 87 -8.05 10.48 0.26
N SER A 88 -8.88 9.46 0.18
CA SER A 88 -10.32 9.58 0.49
C SER A 88 -10.58 9.65 2.00
N ALA A 89 -10.90 10.83 2.51
CA ALA A 89 -11.30 11.03 3.91
C ALA A 89 -12.53 10.17 4.28
N GLU A 90 -13.50 10.00 3.36
CA GLU A 90 -14.69 9.18 3.57
C GLU A 90 -14.34 7.72 3.90
N LYS A 91 -13.33 7.15 3.20
CA LYS A 91 -12.86 5.78 3.47
C LYS A 91 -12.25 5.66 4.88
N PHE A 92 -11.50 6.66 5.33
CA PHE A 92 -10.94 6.68 6.69
C PHE A 92 -12.02 6.86 7.76
N ASP A 93 -13.03 7.68 7.52
CA ASP A 93 -14.18 7.83 8.42
C ASP A 93 -14.96 6.49 8.53
N TYR A 94 -15.10 5.77 7.42
CA TYR A 94 -15.73 4.46 7.43
C TYR A 94 -14.89 3.45 8.22
N ILE A 95 -13.57 3.42 8.04
CA ILE A 95 -12.64 2.57 8.81
C ILE A 95 -12.79 2.82 10.31
N ASP A 96 -12.83 4.08 10.74
CA ASP A 96 -13.08 4.42 12.14
C ASP A 96 -14.41 3.86 12.67
N SER A 97 -15.45 3.83 11.84
CA SER A 97 -16.75 3.26 12.22
C SER A 97 -16.73 1.74 12.42
N LEU A 98 -15.75 1.05 11.86
CA LEU A 98 -15.56 -0.41 12.01
C LEU A 98 -14.81 -0.78 13.30
N CYS A 99 -14.04 0.14 13.86
CA CYS A 99 -13.12 -0.11 14.98
C CYS A 99 -13.74 -0.76 16.22
N PRO A 100 -15.02 -0.48 16.62
CA PRO A 100 -15.60 -1.14 17.79
C PRO A 100 -15.89 -2.63 17.59
N ASP A 101 -16.12 -3.05 16.34
CA ASP A 101 -16.62 -4.40 16.03
C ASP A 101 -15.51 -5.33 15.45
N TYR A 102 -14.46 -4.74 14.87
CA TYR A 102 -13.42 -5.48 14.15
C TYR A 102 -12.02 -5.04 14.56
N ARG A 103 -11.04 -5.95 14.48
CA ARG A 103 -9.62 -5.61 14.49
C ARG A 103 -9.22 -5.18 13.09
N LEU A 104 -8.53 -4.07 12.97
CA LEU A 104 -8.20 -3.44 11.71
C LEU A 104 -6.70 -3.47 11.45
N PHE A 105 -6.30 -3.94 10.29
CA PHE A 105 -4.90 -4.04 9.89
C PHE A 105 -4.68 -3.45 8.51
N LEU A 106 -3.45 -3.05 8.25
CA LEU A 106 -3.01 -2.65 6.91
C LEU A 106 -1.85 -3.53 6.48
N LEU A 107 -1.90 -4.03 5.22
CA LEU A 107 -0.80 -4.76 4.58
C LEU A 107 -0.53 -4.16 3.20
N SER A 108 0.57 -3.42 3.05
CA SER A 108 0.86 -2.68 1.82
C SER A 108 2.26 -2.95 1.27
N ASN A 109 2.33 -3.13 -0.06
CA ASN A 109 3.57 -2.93 -0.79
C ASN A 109 3.80 -1.43 -0.92
N THR A 110 4.80 -0.92 -0.24
CA THR A 110 5.07 0.52 -0.20
C THR A 110 6.56 0.80 0.02
N ASN A 111 6.97 1.99 -0.29
CA ASN A 111 8.33 2.46 -0.12
C ASN A 111 8.45 3.47 1.04
N PRO A 112 9.67 3.72 1.56
CA PRO A 112 9.85 4.62 2.69
C PRO A 112 9.31 6.04 2.47
N TYR A 113 9.45 6.61 1.27
CA TYR A 113 8.98 7.97 0.97
C TYR A 113 7.46 8.14 1.15
N VAL A 114 6.69 7.19 0.61
CA VAL A 114 5.21 7.19 0.75
C VAL A 114 4.82 6.86 2.18
N LEU A 115 5.52 5.92 2.81
CA LEU A 115 5.25 5.52 4.20
C LEU A 115 5.51 6.67 5.18
N ASP A 116 6.58 7.43 5.00
CA ASP A 116 6.90 8.58 5.87
C ASP A 116 5.83 9.67 5.77
N LEU A 117 5.32 9.96 4.55
CA LEU A 117 4.15 10.83 4.42
C LEU A 117 2.94 10.25 5.16
N ALA A 118 2.62 8.97 4.94
CA ALA A 118 1.45 8.32 5.54
C ALA A 118 1.51 8.31 7.08
N MET A 119 2.71 8.21 7.65
CA MET A 119 2.95 8.26 9.10
C MET A 119 3.09 9.70 9.65
N SER A 120 2.91 10.72 8.81
CA SER A 120 3.03 12.12 9.21
C SER A 120 1.65 12.78 9.40
N PRO A 121 1.55 13.88 10.18
CA PRO A 121 0.33 14.68 10.29
C PRO A 121 -0.10 15.36 8.98
N CYS A 122 0.75 15.33 7.95
CA CYS A 122 0.44 15.88 6.62
C CYS A 122 -0.35 14.91 5.73
N PHE A 123 -0.56 13.66 6.18
CA PHE A 123 -1.23 12.63 5.40
C PHE A 123 -2.72 12.93 5.18
N LEU A 124 -3.42 13.29 6.25
CA LEU A 124 -4.85 13.65 6.19
C LEU A 124 -5.08 15.10 6.61
N PRO A 125 -6.12 15.76 6.06
CA PRO A 125 -6.50 17.10 6.49
C PRO A 125 -6.83 17.21 7.99
N SER A 126 -7.24 16.11 8.62
CA SER A 126 -7.49 16.00 10.07
C SER A 126 -6.21 16.06 10.91
N GLY A 127 -5.02 15.92 10.30
CA GLY A 127 -3.75 15.80 11.02
C GLY A 127 -3.51 14.40 11.60
N ARG A 128 -4.39 13.43 11.33
CA ARG A 128 -4.22 12.05 11.77
C ARG A 128 -3.23 11.31 10.87
N THR A 129 -2.45 10.44 11.47
CA THR A 129 -1.49 9.57 10.79
C THR A 129 -2.14 8.24 10.40
N LEU A 130 -1.60 7.56 9.40
CA LEU A 130 -2.14 6.28 8.92
C LEU A 130 -2.28 5.24 10.04
N ASP A 131 -1.28 5.09 10.88
CA ASP A 131 -1.26 4.10 11.97
C ASP A 131 -2.33 4.35 13.04
N SER A 132 -2.89 5.56 13.12
CA SER A 132 -3.96 5.87 14.07
C SER A 132 -5.31 5.21 13.76
N PHE A 133 -5.45 4.58 12.59
CA PHE A 133 -6.66 3.90 12.14
C PHE A 133 -6.60 2.37 12.27
N PHE A 134 -5.42 1.82 12.57
CA PHE A 134 -5.18 0.38 12.52
C PHE A 134 -4.54 -0.12 13.82
N ASP A 135 -4.89 -1.33 14.22
CA ASP A 135 -4.19 -2.03 15.31
C ASP A 135 -2.72 -2.26 14.96
N LYS A 136 -2.43 -2.53 13.67
CA LYS A 136 -1.07 -2.62 13.16
C LYS A 136 -0.97 -2.37 11.66
N VAL A 137 0.12 -1.72 11.25
CA VAL A 137 0.50 -1.46 9.86
C VAL A 137 1.68 -2.35 9.48
N TYR A 138 1.47 -3.17 8.45
CA TYR A 138 2.47 -4.04 7.84
C TYR A 138 2.89 -3.43 6.51
N ALA A 139 4.11 -2.90 6.44
CA ALA A 139 4.67 -2.25 5.26
C ALA A 139 5.82 -3.10 4.70
N SER A 140 5.77 -3.43 3.41
CA SER A 140 6.75 -4.29 2.74
C SER A 140 8.20 -3.85 2.95
N CYS A 141 8.47 -2.53 2.85
CA CYS A 141 9.82 -1.98 3.04
C CYS A 141 10.37 -2.16 4.46
N ARG A 142 9.51 -2.34 5.47
CA ARG A 142 9.90 -2.65 6.86
C ARG A 142 9.99 -4.14 7.14
N MET A 143 9.17 -4.95 6.42
CA MET A 143 9.13 -6.41 6.58
C MET A 143 10.20 -7.13 5.75
N GLY A 144 10.78 -6.48 4.76
CA GLY A 144 11.71 -7.12 3.83
C GLY A 144 11.04 -8.09 2.84
N LYS A 145 9.74 -8.01 2.67
CA LYS A 145 8.89 -8.94 1.91
C LYS A 145 7.81 -8.18 1.18
N CYS A 146 7.34 -8.71 0.04
CA CYS A 146 6.30 -8.08 -0.77
C CYS A 146 5.20 -9.07 -1.15
N LYS A 147 3.95 -8.61 -1.17
CA LYS A 147 2.86 -9.29 -1.86
C LYS A 147 3.23 -9.43 -3.35
N PRO A 148 2.86 -10.48 -4.07
CA PRO A 148 1.97 -11.57 -3.68
C PRO A 148 2.67 -12.78 -3.04
N ASN A 149 3.93 -12.67 -2.57
CA ASN A 149 4.62 -13.80 -1.93
C ASN A 149 3.90 -14.18 -0.62
N GLU A 150 3.76 -15.48 -0.36
CA GLU A 150 3.04 -15.97 0.82
C GLU A 150 3.71 -15.58 2.14
N ASP A 151 5.03 -15.39 2.13
CA ASP A 151 5.82 -15.13 3.32
C ASP A 151 5.47 -13.84 4.06
N ILE A 152 5.00 -12.78 3.34
CA ILE A 152 4.52 -11.56 3.98
C ILE A 152 3.20 -11.77 4.71
N PHE A 153 2.28 -12.55 4.12
CA PHE A 153 1.00 -12.91 4.73
C PHE A 153 1.21 -13.81 5.96
N LEU A 154 2.06 -14.83 5.84
CA LEU A 154 2.37 -15.75 6.95
C LEU A 154 3.01 -15.01 8.13
N GLU A 155 3.88 -14.05 7.88
CA GLU A 155 4.45 -13.21 8.94
C GLU A 155 3.37 -12.34 9.61
N MET A 156 2.51 -11.69 8.83
CA MET A 156 1.38 -10.93 9.37
C MET A 156 0.44 -11.81 10.22
N ILE A 157 0.11 -13.01 9.75
CA ILE A 157 -0.73 -13.96 10.49
C ILE A 157 -0.07 -14.34 11.82
N ALA A 158 1.21 -14.71 11.78
CA ALA A 158 1.94 -15.15 12.98
C ALA A 158 2.08 -14.03 14.03
N ASP A 159 2.32 -12.82 13.58
CA ASP A 159 2.52 -11.66 14.46
C ASP A 159 1.19 -11.12 15.04
N SER A 160 0.13 -11.06 14.23
CA SER A 160 -1.18 -10.55 14.68
C SER A 160 -2.02 -11.58 15.44
N GLY A 161 -1.73 -12.88 15.23
CA GLY A 161 -2.54 -13.98 15.74
C GLY A 161 -3.94 -14.06 15.10
N MET A 162 -4.16 -13.42 13.94
CA MET A 162 -5.44 -13.51 13.23
C MET A 162 -5.67 -14.90 12.65
N ASN A 163 -6.95 -15.31 12.57
CA ASN A 163 -7.36 -16.49 11.81
C ASN A 163 -7.77 -16.04 10.40
N PRO A 164 -7.12 -16.54 9.31
CA PRO A 164 -7.52 -16.20 7.95
C PRO A 164 -9.00 -16.42 7.64
N GLU A 165 -9.60 -17.52 8.12
CA GLU A 165 -11.03 -17.85 7.92
C GLU A 165 -11.98 -16.86 8.61
N GLU A 166 -11.48 -16.04 9.54
CA GLU A 166 -12.22 -14.96 10.21
C GLU A 166 -11.75 -13.56 9.77
N THR A 167 -11.04 -13.49 8.63
CA THR A 167 -10.40 -12.25 8.16
C THR A 167 -10.84 -11.91 6.73
N LEU A 168 -11.26 -10.66 6.52
CA LEU A 168 -11.51 -10.10 5.19
C LEU A 168 -10.26 -9.32 4.74
N PHE A 169 -9.69 -9.70 3.59
CA PHE A 169 -8.58 -9.02 2.94
C PHE A 169 -9.07 -8.23 1.72
N ILE A 170 -8.73 -6.95 1.66
CA ILE A 170 -9.18 -6.00 0.62
C ILE A 170 -7.94 -5.43 -0.07
N ASP A 171 -7.76 -5.75 -1.36
CA ASP A 171 -6.57 -5.40 -2.14
C ASP A 171 -6.93 -5.33 -3.63
N ASP A 172 -6.48 -4.32 -4.35
CA ASP A 172 -6.77 -4.11 -5.77
C ASP A 172 -5.91 -4.98 -6.70
N GLY A 173 -4.89 -5.65 -6.18
CA GLY A 173 -4.00 -6.56 -6.92
C GLY A 173 -4.55 -7.98 -7.01
N PRO A 174 -5.00 -8.47 -8.19
CA PRO A 174 -5.58 -9.81 -8.32
C PRO A 174 -4.64 -10.94 -7.85
N ALA A 175 -3.32 -10.78 -8.02
CA ALA A 175 -2.35 -11.76 -7.57
C ALA A 175 -2.22 -11.82 -6.04
N ASN A 176 -2.37 -10.66 -5.36
CA ASN A 176 -2.38 -10.57 -3.90
C ASN A 176 -3.62 -11.26 -3.34
N VAL A 177 -4.78 -10.95 -3.93
CA VAL A 177 -6.08 -11.56 -3.59
C VAL A 177 -6.02 -13.07 -3.77
N ALA A 178 -5.53 -13.57 -4.91
CA ALA A 178 -5.40 -15.01 -5.15
C ALA A 178 -4.48 -15.71 -4.14
N THR A 179 -3.43 -15.04 -3.64
CA THR A 179 -2.58 -15.58 -2.58
C THR A 179 -3.32 -15.62 -1.25
N ALA A 180 -4.03 -14.55 -0.88
CA ALA A 180 -4.82 -14.50 0.34
C ALA A 180 -5.91 -15.59 0.36
N GLU A 181 -6.62 -15.82 -0.76
CA GLU A 181 -7.61 -16.88 -0.90
C GLU A 181 -7.01 -18.28 -0.65
N ARG A 182 -5.84 -18.57 -1.23
CA ARG A 182 -5.14 -19.85 -0.96
C ARG A 182 -4.77 -20.04 0.50
N LEU A 183 -4.55 -18.95 1.23
CA LEU A 183 -4.26 -18.96 2.67
C LEU A 183 -5.52 -18.98 3.55
N GLY A 184 -6.72 -19.00 2.95
CA GLY A 184 -8.00 -19.11 3.63
C GLY A 184 -8.67 -17.81 4.02
N PHE A 185 -8.19 -16.65 3.54
CA PHE A 185 -8.86 -15.37 3.74
C PHE A 185 -10.14 -15.28 2.93
N HIS A 186 -11.15 -14.59 3.48
CA HIS A 186 -12.18 -13.98 2.66
C HIS A 186 -11.59 -12.78 1.95
N THR A 187 -11.96 -12.54 0.69
CA THR A 187 -11.29 -11.50 -0.09
C THR A 187 -12.29 -10.58 -0.80
N TYR A 188 -11.84 -9.37 -1.09
CA TYR A 188 -12.47 -8.46 -2.01
C TYR A 188 -11.41 -7.73 -2.83
N CYS A 189 -11.60 -7.69 -4.16
CA CYS A 189 -10.69 -7.04 -5.10
C CYS A 189 -11.39 -5.85 -5.76
N PRO A 190 -11.29 -4.63 -5.18
CA PRO A 190 -11.85 -3.44 -5.80
C PRO A 190 -11.01 -2.98 -6.98
N ASP A 191 -11.61 -2.20 -7.89
CA ASP A 191 -10.85 -1.41 -8.85
C ASP A 191 -10.12 -0.24 -8.15
N ASN A 192 -8.99 0.19 -8.72
CA ASN A 192 -8.23 1.33 -8.21
C ASN A 192 -9.14 2.58 -8.10
N GLY A 193 -9.26 3.12 -6.88
CA GLY A 193 -10.10 4.28 -6.58
C GLY A 193 -11.59 3.99 -6.42
N GLU A 194 -12.04 2.73 -6.52
CA GLU A 194 -13.43 2.36 -6.30
C GLU A 194 -13.96 2.85 -4.94
N ASN A 195 -15.21 3.27 -4.91
CA ASN A 195 -15.95 3.40 -3.65
C ASN A 195 -16.49 2.03 -3.20
N TRP A 196 -15.66 1.29 -2.50
CA TRP A 196 -15.95 -0.06 -2.02
C TRP A 196 -16.80 -0.11 -0.74
N ILE A 197 -17.09 1.03 -0.10
CA ILE A 197 -17.82 1.10 1.18
C ILE A 197 -19.15 0.32 1.15
N PRO A 198 -20.03 0.50 0.14
CA PRO A 198 -21.30 -0.24 0.10
C PRO A 198 -21.11 -1.76 0.01
N THR A 199 -20.09 -2.21 -0.74
CA THR A 199 -19.82 -3.62 -0.93
C THR A 199 -19.30 -4.25 0.36
N ILE A 200 -18.34 -3.62 1.03
CA ILE A 200 -17.80 -4.10 2.30
C ILE A 200 -18.88 -4.11 3.38
N THR A 201 -19.70 -3.05 3.48
CA THR A 201 -20.82 -3.02 4.42
C THR A 201 -21.75 -4.22 4.24
N ARG A 202 -22.12 -4.55 3.00
CA ARG A 202 -22.95 -5.72 2.69
C ARG A 202 -22.27 -7.03 3.09
N LEU A 203 -21.01 -7.24 2.69
CA LEU A 203 -20.26 -8.46 3.01
C LEU A 203 -20.16 -8.71 4.52
N LEU A 204 -19.93 -7.66 5.31
CA LEU A 204 -19.86 -7.77 6.76
C LEU A 204 -21.23 -8.04 7.40
N HIS A 205 -22.34 -7.60 6.80
CA HIS A 205 -23.69 -7.90 7.27
C HIS A 205 -24.14 -9.33 6.94
N GLU A 206 -23.76 -9.88 5.78
CA GLU A 206 -24.11 -11.24 5.35
C GLU A 206 -23.40 -12.33 6.17
N GLN A 207 -22.36 -11.96 6.90
CA GLN A 207 -21.55 -12.88 7.72
C GLN A 207 -21.76 -12.74 9.24
N LYS A 208 -22.73 -11.92 9.65
CA LYS A 208 -23.21 -11.86 11.05
C LYS A 208 -24.18 -12.99 11.33
#